data_ad81a51114ea628d72848f493b6f480d
#
_entry.id   ad81a51114ea628d72848f493b6f480d
#
_cell.length_a   1.000
_cell.length_b   1.000
_cell.length_c   1.000
_cell.angle_alpha   90.00
_cell.angle_beta   90.00
_cell.angle_gamma   90.00
#
_symmetry.space_group_name_H-M   'P 1'
#
loop_
_entity.id
_entity.type
_entity.pdbx_description
1 polymer ?
#
loop_
_entity_poly.entity_id
_entity_poly.type
_entity_poly.pdbx_seq_one_letter_code
_entity_poly.pdbx_strand_id
1 'polypeptide(L)'
;MPRRGNVPKREVLPDPQYNSVLVTKLVNSVMLDGKKGVAQKVVYGAFEIVETKTGKNGLEVFQQAMENIMPAVELKARRVGGATYQVPIEVRADRRQTLGLRWLTTYSRTRSENTMRERLDAEIMDAANGTGNAVKKRDDVHKMAEANKAFAHFRW
;
A
#
# COMPACT_ATOMS: atom_id res chain seq x y z
N MET A 1 -10.62 4.37 -24.74
CA MET A 1 -10.91 4.85 -23.35
C MET A 1 -12.31 5.46 -23.33
N PRO A 2 -13.20 5.07 -22.42
CA PRO A 2 -14.53 5.66 -22.36
C PRO A 2 -14.42 7.13 -21.93
N ARG A 3 -15.05 8.01 -22.68
CA ARG A 3 -15.10 9.45 -22.39
C ARG A 3 -16.30 9.83 -21.53
N ARG A 4 -17.36 9.02 -21.60
CA ARG A 4 -18.63 9.25 -20.91
C ARG A 4 -19.11 7.93 -20.33
N GLY A 5 -19.04 7.75 -19.07
CA GLY A 5 -19.51 6.55 -18.40
C GLY A 5 -18.50 5.94 -17.43
N ASN A 6 -19.01 5.20 -16.48
CA ASN A 6 -18.20 4.49 -15.50
C ASN A 6 -17.63 3.23 -16.11
N VAL A 7 -16.32 3.04 -15.95
CA VAL A 7 -15.68 1.77 -16.27
C VAL A 7 -16.00 0.79 -15.14
N PRO A 8 -16.61 -0.38 -15.45
CA PRO A 8 -16.86 -1.38 -14.42
C PRO A 8 -15.54 -1.87 -13.82
N LYS A 9 -15.48 -1.97 -12.50
CA LYS A 9 -14.32 -2.54 -11.81
C LYS A 9 -14.33 -4.05 -12.02
N ARG A 10 -13.18 -4.62 -12.38
CA ARG A 10 -13.02 -6.06 -12.45
C ARG A 10 -12.99 -6.63 -11.03
N GLU A 11 -13.72 -7.71 -10.82
CA GLU A 11 -13.64 -8.47 -9.58
C GLU A 11 -12.27 -9.15 -9.46
N VAL A 12 -11.71 -9.10 -8.26
CA VAL A 12 -10.47 -9.77 -7.92
C VAL A 12 -10.82 -11.01 -7.11
N LEU A 13 -10.46 -12.19 -7.62
CA LEU A 13 -10.67 -13.45 -6.92
C LEU A 13 -9.75 -13.54 -5.69
N PRO A 14 -10.22 -14.15 -4.60
CA PRO A 14 -9.37 -14.38 -3.42
C PRO A 14 -8.21 -15.31 -3.76
N ASP A 15 -7.12 -15.17 -3.01
CA ASP A 15 -5.94 -16.02 -3.16
C ASP A 15 -6.25 -17.48 -2.81
N PRO A 16 -5.77 -18.46 -3.60
CA PRO A 16 -6.09 -19.87 -3.36
C PRO A 16 -5.58 -20.42 -2.02
N GLN A 17 -4.44 -19.92 -1.55
CA GLN A 17 -3.80 -20.41 -0.32
C GLN A 17 -4.33 -19.72 0.93
N TYR A 18 -4.53 -18.41 0.88
CA TYR A 18 -4.95 -17.59 2.03
C TYR A 18 -6.43 -17.18 1.99
N ASN A 19 -7.13 -17.46 0.91
CA ASN A 19 -8.54 -17.07 0.69
C ASN A 19 -8.80 -15.58 0.99
N SER A 20 -7.87 -14.72 0.58
CA SER A 20 -7.89 -13.28 0.83
C SER A 20 -7.70 -12.49 -0.46
N VAL A 21 -8.63 -11.56 -0.72
CA VAL A 21 -8.53 -10.62 -1.85
C VAL A 21 -7.35 -9.67 -1.67
N LEU A 22 -7.03 -9.31 -0.44
CA LEU A 22 -5.89 -8.43 -0.13
C LEU A 22 -4.57 -9.08 -0.53
N VAL A 23 -4.41 -10.38 -0.29
CA VAL A 23 -3.23 -11.15 -0.71
C VAL A 23 -3.13 -11.21 -2.23
N THR A 24 -4.22 -11.42 -2.94
CA THR A 24 -4.22 -11.38 -4.42
C THR A 24 -3.77 -10.02 -4.95
N LYS A 25 -4.24 -8.93 -4.34
CA LYS A 25 -3.82 -7.57 -4.70
C LYS A 25 -2.33 -7.32 -4.40
N LEU A 26 -1.82 -7.86 -3.30
CA LEU A 26 -0.39 -7.82 -2.99
C LEU A 26 0.44 -8.56 -4.05
N VAL A 27 0.05 -9.77 -4.42
CA VAL A 27 0.70 -10.55 -5.49
C VAL A 27 0.72 -9.75 -6.80
N ASN A 28 -0.40 -9.15 -7.17
CA ASN A 28 -0.48 -8.31 -8.37
C ASN A 28 0.40 -7.06 -8.31
N SER A 29 0.60 -6.49 -7.12
CA SER A 29 1.52 -5.36 -6.90
C SER A 29 2.99 -5.76 -6.98
N VAL A 30 3.34 -6.93 -6.49
CA VAL A 30 4.70 -7.46 -6.52
C VAL A 30 5.08 -7.97 -7.91
N MET A 31 4.10 -8.41 -8.68
CA MET A 31 4.31 -9.00 -10.01
C MET A 31 5.02 -8.03 -10.96
N LEU A 32 6.01 -8.55 -11.68
CA LEU A 32 6.72 -7.89 -12.77
C LEU A 32 6.59 -8.73 -14.05
N ASP A 33 6.47 -8.07 -15.20
CA ASP A 33 6.46 -8.71 -16.54
C ASP A 33 5.38 -9.81 -16.70
N GLY A 34 4.30 -9.71 -15.94
CA GLY A 34 3.24 -10.73 -15.97
C GLY A 34 3.59 -12.07 -15.30
N LYS A 35 4.72 -12.15 -14.60
CA LYS A 35 5.19 -13.39 -13.95
C LYS A 35 4.49 -13.63 -12.62
N LYS A 36 3.19 -13.95 -12.67
CA LYS A 36 2.36 -14.10 -11.48
C LYS A 36 2.79 -15.25 -10.56
N GLY A 37 3.20 -16.39 -11.13
CA GLY A 37 3.67 -17.53 -10.34
C GLY A 37 4.91 -17.21 -9.50
N VAL A 38 5.83 -16.41 -10.03
CA VAL A 38 7.01 -15.95 -9.30
C VAL A 38 6.59 -15.00 -8.16
N ALA A 39 5.68 -14.07 -8.43
CA ALA A 39 5.16 -13.16 -7.42
C ALA A 39 4.45 -13.90 -6.28
N GLN A 40 3.65 -14.92 -6.60
CA GLN A 40 3.01 -15.78 -5.59
C GLN A 40 4.05 -16.46 -4.70
N LYS A 41 5.09 -17.05 -5.27
CA LYS A 41 6.17 -17.69 -4.51
C LYS A 41 6.90 -16.69 -3.60
N VAL A 42 7.09 -15.46 -4.05
CA VAL A 42 7.71 -14.39 -3.24
C VAL A 42 6.81 -14.04 -2.05
N VAL A 43 5.52 -13.81 -2.28
CA VAL A 43 4.58 -13.43 -1.22
C VAL A 43 4.39 -14.56 -0.22
N TYR A 44 4.19 -15.79 -0.68
CA TYR A 44 4.03 -16.94 0.21
C TYR A 44 5.30 -17.19 1.03
N GLY A 45 6.47 -17.12 0.40
CA GLY A 45 7.74 -17.26 1.11
C GLY A 45 7.99 -16.14 2.12
N ALA A 46 7.56 -14.91 1.83
CA ALA A 46 7.63 -13.82 2.81
C ALA A 46 6.72 -14.08 4.02
N PHE A 47 5.51 -14.57 3.81
CA PHE A 47 4.60 -14.92 4.91
C PHE A 47 5.12 -16.08 5.76
N GLU A 48 5.70 -17.10 5.15
CA GLU A 48 6.37 -18.21 5.87
C GLU A 48 7.51 -17.70 6.76
N ILE A 49 8.32 -16.77 6.26
CA ILE A 49 9.40 -16.16 7.04
C ILE A 49 8.83 -15.34 8.21
N VAL A 50 7.76 -14.57 7.99
CA VAL A 50 7.07 -13.82 9.04
C VAL A 50 6.56 -14.78 10.13
N GLU A 51 5.92 -15.87 9.75
CA GLU A 51 5.42 -16.89 10.69
C GLU A 51 6.55 -17.52 11.49
N THR A 52 7.66 -17.86 10.85
CA THR A 52 8.83 -18.43 11.52
C THR A 52 9.45 -17.45 12.53
N LYS A 53 9.53 -16.18 12.19
CA LYS A 53 10.15 -15.15 13.04
C LYS A 53 9.26 -14.67 14.18
N THR A 54 7.96 -14.54 13.93
CA THR A 54 7.01 -13.93 14.88
C THR A 54 6.19 -14.95 15.66
N GLY A 55 6.06 -16.17 15.16
CA GLY A 55 5.15 -17.19 15.69
C GLY A 55 3.65 -16.88 15.49
N LYS A 56 3.34 -15.83 14.72
CA LYS A 56 1.97 -15.40 14.38
C LYS A 56 1.66 -15.76 12.94
N ASN A 57 0.36 -15.83 12.61
CA ASN A 57 -0.08 -16.03 11.23
C ASN A 57 0.41 -14.88 10.33
N GLY A 58 1.08 -15.20 9.23
CA GLY A 58 1.63 -14.21 8.31
C GLY A 58 0.58 -13.29 7.69
N LEU A 59 -0.63 -13.81 7.45
CA LEU A 59 -1.75 -13.01 6.97
C LEU A 59 -2.19 -11.95 7.99
N GLU A 60 -2.26 -12.30 9.27
CA GLU A 60 -2.64 -11.36 10.35
C GLU A 60 -1.60 -10.25 10.50
N VAL A 61 -0.32 -10.61 10.48
CA VAL A 61 0.79 -9.64 10.54
C VAL A 61 0.75 -8.71 9.32
N PHE A 62 0.46 -9.24 8.15
CA PHE A 62 0.30 -8.43 6.93
C PHE A 62 -0.91 -7.49 7.02
N GLN A 63 -2.03 -7.93 7.53
CA GLN A 63 -3.20 -7.08 7.74
C GLN A 63 -2.89 -5.94 8.72
N GLN A 64 -2.22 -6.24 9.82
CA GLN A 64 -1.75 -5.22 10.78
C GLN A 64 -0.79 -4.22 10.13
N ALA A 65 0.14 -4.70 9.32
CA ALA A 65 1.05 -3.83 8.56
C ALA A 65 0.29 -2.90 7.62
N MET A 66 -0.70 -3.42 6.90
CA MET A 66 -1.53 -2.63 6.00
C MET A 66 -2.33 -1.54 6.74
N GLU A 67 -2.90 -1.85 7.90
CA GLU A 67 -3.59 -0.86 8.73
C GLU A 67 -2.66 0.30 9.11
N ASN A 68 -1.41 0.00 9.43
CA ASN A 68 -0.39 0.99 9.77
C ASN A 68 0.14 1.80 8.57
N ILE A 69 0.09 1.24 7.35
CA ILE A 69 0.59 1.91 6.14
C ILE A 69 -0.49 2.75 5.45
N MET A 70 -1.74 2.30 5.48
CA MET A 70 -2.81 2.95 4.74
C MET A 70 -3.07 4.40 5.20
N PRO A 71 -2.97 5.41 4.30
CA PRO A 71 -3.18 6.80 4.68
C PRO A 71 -4.68 7.14 4.82
N ALA A 72 -5.01 8.03 5.76
CA ALA A 72 -6.35 8.58 5.90
C ALA A 72 -6.56 9.80 4.99
N VAL A 73 -5.50 10.55 4.70
CA VAL A 73 -5.53 11.79 3.91
C VAL A 73 -4.43 11.76 2.86
N GLU A 74 -4.66 12.47 1.76
CA GLU A 74 -3.65 12.74 0.73
C GLU A 74 -3.74 14.18 0.26
N LEU A 75 -2.72 14.65 -0.43
CA LEU A 75 -2.69 15.97 -1.03
C LEU A 75 -3.06 15.88 -2.51
N LYS A 76 -3.94 16.76 -2.95
CA LYS A 76 -4.30 16.92 -4.35
C LYS A 76 -3.99 18.34 -4.81
N ALA A 77 -3.21 18.45 -5.88
CA ALA A 77 -2.92 19.75 -6.49
C ALA A 77 -4.20 20.35 -7.10
N ARG A 78 -4.50 21.59 -6.72
CA ARG A 78 -5.59 22.39 -7.28
C ARG A 78 -5.07 23.74 -7.72
N ARG A 79 -5.50 24.17 -8.90
CA ARG A 79 -5.18 25.50 -9.43
C ARG A 79 -6.33 26.45 -9.16
N VAL A 80 -6.06 27.50 -8.41
CA VAL A 80 -7.04 28.54 -8.05
C VAL A 80 -6.39 29.91 -8.30
N GLY A 81 -7.03 30.75 -9.12
CA GLY A 81 -6.52 32.09 -9.42
C GLY A 81 -5.10 32.16 -10.00
N GLY A 82 -4.69 31.14 -10.76
CA GLY A 82 -3.35 31.07 -11.34
C GLY A 82 -2.27 30.45 -10.45
N ALA A 83 -2.52 30.27 -9.15
CA ALA A 83 -1.64 29.58 -8.21
C ALA A 83 -2.06 28.13 -8.02
N THR A 84 -1.10 27.24 -7.81
CA THR A 84 -1.34 25.82 -7.51
C THR A 84 -1.19 25.56 -6.01
N TYR A 85 -2.24 25.06 -5.40
CA TYR A 85 -2.28 24.71 -3.98
C TYR A 85 -2.33 23.20 -3.79
N GLN A 86 -1.67 22.70 -2.76
CA GLN A 86 -1.77 21.32 -2.31
C GLN A 86 -2.92 21.23 -1.30
N VAL A 87 -4.05 20.66 -1.73
CA VAL A 87 -5.27 20.60 -0.92
C VAL A 87 -5.37 19.23 -0.26
N PRO A 88 -5.46 19.14 1.09
CA PRO A 88 -5.68 17.88 1.78
C PRO A 88 -7.10 17.37 1.55
N ILE A 89 -7.21 16.11 1.16
CA ILE A 89 -8.48 15.41 0.95
C ILE A 89 -8.48 14.06 1.66
N GLU A 90 -9.64 13.62 2.10
CA GLU A 90 -9.82 12.26 2.61
C GLU A 90 -9.66 11.23 1.50
N VAL A 91 -9.01 10.12 1.82
CA VAL A 91 -8.77 9.02 0.87
C VAL A 91 -9.89 7.99 1.00
N ARG A 92 -10.52 7.63 -0.12
CA ARG A 92 -11.52 6.56 -0.17
C ARG A 92 -10.88 5.21 0.14
N ALA A 93 -11.66 4.28 0.72
CA ALA A 93 -11.19 2.96 1.15
C ALA A 93 -10.40 2.19 0.06
N ASP A 94 -10.89 2.16 -1.17
CA ASP A 94 -10.23 1.51 -2.30
C ASP A 94 -8.83 2.09 -2.57
N ARG A 95 -8.75 3.43 -2.52
CA ARG A 95 -7.49 4.12 -2.77
C ARG A 95 -6.53 4.00 -1.61
N ARG A 96 -7.02 4.00 -0.38
CA ARG A 96 -6.20 3.73 0.82
C ARG A 96 -5.47 2.40 0.68
N GLN A 97 -6.22 1.36 0.33
CA GLN A 97 -5.66 0.03 0.10
C GLN A 97 -4.63 0.01 -1.04
N THR A 98 -4.94 0.67 -2.16
CA THR A 98 -4.04 0.77 -3.31
C THR A 98 -2.74 1.50 -2.96
N LEU A 99 -2.83 2.61 -2.23
CA LEU A 99 -1.65 3.36 -1.78
C LEU A 99 -0.82 2.54 -0.80
N GLY A 100 -1.45 1.87 0.15
CA GLY A 100 -0.77 1.01 1.12
C GLY A 100 0.03 -0.10 0.45
N LEU A 101 -0.59 -0.83 -0.50
CA LEU A 101 0.07 -1.88 -1.27
C LEU A 101 1.22 -1.34 -2.13
N ARG A 102 1.02 -0.20 -2.77
CA ARG A 102 2.06 0.45 -3.57
C ARG A 102 3.26 0.84 -2.72
N TRP A 103 3.05 1.47 -1.58
CA TRP A 103 4.15 1.88 -0.71
C TRP A 103 4.87 0.68 -0.09
N LEU A 104 4.12 -0.31 0.37
CA LEU A 104 4.72 -1.56 0.86
C LEU A 104 5.64 -2.18 -0.19
N THR A 105 5.16 -2.35 -1.41
CA THR A 105 5.95 -2.96 -2.50
C THR A 105 7.14 -2.10 -2.89
N THR A 106 6.95 -0.79 -3.04
CA THR A 106 8.02 0.13 -3.44
C THR A 106 9.14 0.15 -2.41
N TYR A 107 8.82 0.27 -1.14
CA TYR A 107 9.83 0.35 -0.08
C TYR A 107 10.45 -1.01 0.25
N SER A 108 9.75 -2.11 0.03
CA SER A 108 10.36 -3.44 0.08
C SER A 108 11.48 -3.58 -0.96
N ARG A 109 11.25 -3.10 -2.18
CA ARG A 109 12.27 -3.17 -3.25
C ARG A 109 13.53 -2.37 -2.97
N THR A 110 13.45 -1.32 -2.17
CA THR A 110 14.59 -0.46 -1.82
C THR A 110 15.40 -0.94 -0.63
N ARG A 111 14.99 -2.03 0.01
CA ARG A 111 15.70 -2.60 1.16
C ARG A 111 17.00 -3.31 0.74
N SER A 112 17.88 -3.50 1.71
CA SER A 112 19.23 -4.06 1.51
C SER A 112 19.29 -5.59 1.60
N GLU A 113 18.23 -6.27 2.00
CA GLU A 113 18.17 -7.72 2.08
C GLU A 113 18.39 -8.37 0.69
N ASN A 114 18.90 -9.60 0.65
CA ASN A 114 19.33 -10.23 -0.59
C ASN A 114 18.18 -10.59 -1.53
N THR A 115 17.14 -11.23 -1.01
CA THR A 115 16.02 -11.71 -1.81
C THR A 115 14.77 -10.85 -1.63
N MET A 116 13.89 -10.83 -2.63
CA MET A 116 12.62 -10.09 -2.51
C MET A 116 11.71 -10.63 -1.40
N ARG A 117 11.77 -11.94 -1.10
CA ARG A 117 11.05 -12.55 0.03
C ARG A 117 11.47 -11.92 1.35
N GLU A 118 12.79 -11.83 1.58
CA GLU A 118 13.36 -11.23 2.79
C GLU A 118 13.07 -9.74 2.89
N ARG A 119 13.12 -9.02 1.77
CA ARG A 119 12.78 -7.59 1.72
C ARG A 119 11.31 -7.35 2.07
N LEU A 120 10.41 -8.15 1.50
CA LEU A 120 8.99 -8.03 1.75
C LEU A 120 8.63 -8.43 3.18
N ASP A 121 9.18 -9.53 3.69
CA ASP A 121 9.06 -9.98 5.08
C ASP A 121 9.48 -8.88 6.05
N ALA A 122 10.68 -8.35 5.88
CA ALA A 122 11.23 -7.33 6.77
C ALA A 122 10.38 -6.04 6.76
N GLU A 123 9.91 -5.59 5.60
CA GLU A 123 9.04 -4.41 5.52
C GLU A 123 7.67 -4.67 6.15
N ILE A 124 7.09 -5.86 5.98
CA ILE A 124 5.83 -6.25 6.63
C ILE A 124 5.97 -6.25 8.15
N MET A 125 7.05 -6.83 8.68
CA MET A 125 7.28 -6.87 10.13
C MET A 125 7.50 -5.47 10.71
N ASP A 126 8.34 -4.66 10.06
CA ASP A 126 8.57 -3.29 10.48
C ASP A 126 7.27 -2.47 10.47
N ALA A 127 6.49 -2.60 9.41
CA ALA A 127 5.21 -1.90 9.30
C ALA A 127 4.18 -2.38 10.34
N ALA A 128 4.12 -3.67 10.64
CA ALA A 128 3.27 -4.19 11.70
C ALA A 128 3.62 -3.62 13.08
N ASN A 129 4.91 -3.31 13.30
CA ASN A 129 5.39 -2.65 14.50
C ASN A 129 5.31 -1.11 14.46
N GLY A 130 4.73 -0.54 13.39
CA GLY A 130 4.61 0.91 13.24
C GLY A 130 5.90 1.62 12.83
N THR A 131 6.87 0.90 12.30
CA THR A 131 8.17 1.41 11.82
C THR A 131 8.37 1.09 10.34
N GLY A 132 9.54 1.43 9.81
CA GLY A 132 9.87 1.18 8.41
C GLY A 132 9.50 2.32 7.46
N ASN A 133 9.98 2.21 6.22
CA ASN A 133 9.87 3.30 5.25
C ASN A 133 8.45 3.49 4.70
N ALA A 134 7.66 2.43 4.60
CA ALA A 134 6.27 2.53 4.16
C ALA A 134 5.41 3.31 5.17
N VAL A 135 5.59 3.03 6.46
CA VAL A 135 4.92 3.80 7.54
C VAL A 135 5.42 5.25 7.59
N LYS A 136 6.73 5.44 7.44
CA LYS A 136 7.31 6.79 7.34
C LYS A 136 6.69 7.59 6.19
N LYS A 137 6.48 6.97 5.04
CA LYS A 137 5.80 7.61 3.90
C LYS A 137 4.39 8.06 4.24
N ARG A 138 3.61 7.22 4.94
CA ARG A 138 2.29 7.61 5.45
C ARG A 138 2.39 8.84 6.36
N ASP A 139 3.31 8.81 7.31
CA ASP A 139 3.49 9.90 8.28
C ASP A 139 3.93 11.20 7.59
N ASP A 140 4.80 11.12 6.60
CA ASP A 140 5.21 12.28 5.80
C ASP A 140 4.03 12.89 5.03
N VAL A 141 3.18 12.05 4.43
CA VAL A 141 1.96 12.51 3.75
C VAL A 141 0.98 13.16 4.74
N HIS A 142 0.79 12.56 5.91
CA HIS A 142 -0.06 13.13 6.96
C HIS A 142 0.47 14.47 7.49
N LYS A 143 1.80 14.60 7.69
CA LYS A 143 2.44 15.87 8.08
C LYS A 143 2.25 16.95 7.02
N MET A 144 2.43 16.60 5.75
CA MET A 144 2.18 17.52 4.64
C MET A 144 0.71 17.95 4.56
N ALA A 145 -0.23 17.03 4.80
CA ALA A 145 -1.65 17.34 4.84
C ALA A 145 -1.99 18.28 6.01
N GLU A 146 -1.41 18.08 7.17
CA GLU A 146 -1.58 18.96 8.33
C GLU A 146 -1.00 20.36 8.06
N ALA A 147 0.19 20.44 7.46
CA ALA A 147 0.81 21.71 7.08
C ALA A 147 -0.01 22.51 6.07
N ASN A 148 -0.76 21.82 5.19
CA ASN A 148 -1.63 22.42 4.17
C ASN A 148 -3.11 22.51 4.60
N LYS A 149 -3.42 22.28 5.85
CA LYS A 149 -4.78 22.28 6.38
C LYS A 149 -5.53 23.58 6.12
N ALA A 150 -4.84 24.70 6.08
CA ALA A 150 -5.41 26.01 5.77
C ALA A 150 -6.07 26.07 4.39
N PHE A 151 -5.67 25.22 3.45
CA PHE A 151 -6.20 25.13 2.08
C PHE A 151 -7.35 24.11 1.94
N ALA A 152 -7.80 23.49 3.02
CA ALA A 152 -8.87 22.48 2.98
C ALA A 152 -10.20 23.02 2.40
N HIS A 153 -10.46 24.31 2.53
CA HIS A 153 -11.65 24.96 1.97
C HIS A 153 -11.66 25.02 0.44
N PHE A 154 -10.54 24.79 -0.24
CA PHE A 154 -10.48 24.66 -1.69
C PHE A 154 -10.89 23.25 -2.19
N ARG A 155 -11.35 22.39 -1.29
CA ARG A 155 -11.89 21.07 -1.60
C ARG A 155 -13.30 21.18 -2.18
N TRP A 156 -13.53 20.65 -3.37
CA TRP A 156 -14.83 20.43 -4.01
C TRP A 156 -14.81 19.21 -4.92
#